data_f4a5ee90177036c00cf413e8cf9f44db
#
_entry.id   f4a5ee90177036c00cf413e8cf9f44db
#
_cell.length_a   1.000
_cell.length_b   1.000
_cell.length_c   1.000
_cell.angle_alpha   90.00
_cell.angle_beta   90.00
_cell.angle_gamma   90.00
#
_symmetry.space_group_name_H-M   'P 1'
#
loop_
_entity.id
_entity.type
_entity.pdbx_description
1 polymer ?
#
loop_
_entity_poly.entity_id
_entity_poly.type
_entity_poly.pdbx_seq_one_letter_code
_entity_poly.pdbx_strand_id
1 'polypeptide(L)'
;NTGWHKYYEDGDYFPYCPGLVPSAAEWIIDKGIKVIGHDTQANDHPLATAIGPQRNGPLLPHLAEEYKEWSGGIDWKEAFPVWEPVHNMIFKEGILGIENVGGDLDAVTGKRCTFAFFPWNWDRGDGCIIRLVAMIDKNQSYRIESGESF
;
A
#
# COMPACT_ATOMS: atom_id res chain seq x y z
N ASN A 1 -3.20 7.69 -3.61
CA ASN A 1 -2.18 8.59 -3.09
C ASN A 1 -2.59 9.07 -1.69
N THR A 2 -1.87 8.67 -0.65
CA THR A 2 -2.08 9.12 0.73
C THR A 2 -1.26 10.38 1.06
N GLY A 3 -0.31 10.71 0.22
CA GLY A 3 0.70 11.76 0.45
C GLY A 3 1.93 11.26 1.23
N TRP A 4 1.95 9.97 1.59
CA TRP A 4 3.02 9.39 2.39
C TRP A 4 4.35 9.30 1.62
N HIS A 5 4.32 9.20 0.29
CA HIS A 5 5.51 9.21 -0.57
C HIS A 5 6.42 10.44 -0.35
N LYS A 6 5.92 11.52 0.24
CA LYS A 6 6.70 12.72 0.59
C LYS A 6 7.73 12.47 1.68
N TYR A 7 7.57 11.40 2.45
CA TYR A 7 8.49 10.97 3.49
C TYR A 7 9.45 9.87 3.03
N TYR A 8 9.52 9.57 1.74
CA TYR A 8 10.23 8.42 1.19
C TYR A 8 11.72 8.36 1.56
N GLU A 9 12.37 9.52 1.70
CA GLU A 9 13.77 9.64 2.13
C GLU A 9 13.92 9.81 3.65
N ASP A 10 12.82 9.85 4.38
CA ASP A 10 12.79 10.00 5.83
C ASP A 10 12.87 8.63 6.51
N GLY A 11 13.61 8.57 7.62
CA GLY A 11 13.66 7.37 8.47
C GLY A 11 12.29 6.97 9.03
N ASP A 12 11.36 7.88 9.09
CA ASP A 12 10.00 7.68 9.57
C ASP A 12 9.08 7.02 8.54
N TYR A 13 9.50 6.92 7.28
CA TYR A 13 8.67 6.36 6.21
C TYR A 13 8.16 4.94 6.53
N PHE A 14 9.05 4.06 6.92
CA PHE A 14 8.69 2.66 7.22
C PHE A 14 7.94 2.48 8.54
N PRO A 15 8.44 3.02 9.67
CA PRO A 15 7.84 2.73 10.97
C PRO A 15 6.46 3.35 11.18
N TYR A 16 6.20 4.51 10.57
CA TYR A 16 4.99 5.29 10.86
C TYR A 16 4.03 5.40 9.69
N CYS A 17 4.22 4.61 8.63
CA CYS A 17 3.32 4.68 7.50
C CYS A 17 1.91 4.20 7.88
N PRO A 18 0.86 4.82 7.31
CA PRO A 18 -0.49 4.33 7.47
C PRO A 18 -0.68 2.97 6.77
N GLY A 19 -1.61 2.16 7.27
CA GLY A 19 -2.05 0.93 6.65
C GLY A 19 -3.56 0.95 6.39
N LEU A 20 -4.01 0.08 5.51
CA LEU A 20 -5.42 -0.18 5.31
C LEU A 20 -5.98 -0.99 6.48
N VAL A 21 -7.26 -0.84 6.73
CA VAL A 21 -7.99 -1.63 7.72
C VAL A 21 -8.79 -2.76 7.04
N PRO A 22 -9.16 -3.85 7.74
CA PRO A 22 -9.90 -4.96 7.14
C PRO A 22 -11.17 -4.54 6.40
N SER A 23 -11.91 -3.55 6.90
CA SER A 23 -13.11 -3.03 6.22
C SER A 23 -12.81 -2.37 4.87
N ALA A 24 -11.61 -1.81 4.70
CA ALA A 24 -11.16 -1.32 3.38
C ALA A 24 -10.91 -2.49 2.42
N ALA A 25 -10.33 -3.60 2.90
CA ALA A 25 -10.15 -4.80 2.08
C ALA A 25 -11.50 -5.40 1.65
N GLU A 26 -12.49 -5.48 2.54
CA GLU A 26 -13.85 -5.89 2.22
C GLU A 26 -14.44 -5.03 1.10
N TRP A 27 -14.32 -3.70 1.22
CA TRP A 27 -14.80 -2.78 0.20
C TRP A 27 -14.09 -2.98 -1.15
N ILE A 28 -12.77 -3.18 -1.16
CA ILE A 28 -11.96 -3.44 -2.36
C ILE A 28 -12.47 -4.71 -3.06
N ILE A 29 -12.72 -5.77 -2.30
CA ILE A 29 -13.23 -7.06 -2.80
C ILE A 29 -14.63 -6.88 -3.38
N ASP A 30 -15.55 -6.25 -2.64
CA ASP A 30 -16.93 -6.02 -3.06
C ASP A 30 -17.03 -5.20 -4.36
N LYS A 31 -16.10 -4.27 -4.58
CA LYS A 31 -16.01 -3.49 -5.82
C LYS A 31 -15.41 -4.26 -6.99
N GLY A 32 -14.94 -5.48 -6.79
CA GLY A 32 -14.33 -6.30 -7.84
C GLY A 32 -13.03 -5.72 -8.38
N ILE A 33 -12.32 -4.93 -7.56
CA ILE A 33 -11.01 -4.35 -7.89
C ILE A 33 -10.02 -5.47 -8.14
N LYS A 34 -9.15 -5.32 -9.12
CA LYS A 34 -8.17 -6.34 -9.51
C LYS A 34 -6.76 -6.00 -9.08
N VAL A 35 -6.47 -4.71 -8.93
CA VAL A 35 -5.17 -4.22 -8.51
C VAL A 35 -5.38 -3.00 -7.64
N ILE A 36 -4.68 -2.90 -6.54
CA ILE A 36 -4.56 -1.68 -5.75
C ILE A 36 -3.13 -1.19 -5.78
N GLY A 37 -2.95 0.11 -5.73
CA GLY A 37 -1.62 0.72 -5.61
C GLY A 37 -1.65 1.88 -4.65
N HIS A 38 -0.64 1.99 -3.80
CA HIS A 38 -0.52 3.06 -2.81
C HIS A 38 0.94 3.42 -2.51
N ASP A 39 1.11 4.58 -1.93
CA ASP A 39 2.39 5.20 -1.63
C ASP A 39 2.89 4.92 -0.22
N THR A 40 2.34 3.91 0.45
CA THR A 40 2.81 3.43 1.75
C THR A 40 3.66 2.17 1.58
N GLN A 41 4.41 1.81 2.60
CA GLN A 41 5.35 0.70 2.52
C GLN A 41 4.68 -0.68 2.41
N ALA A 42 3.44 -0.82 2.89
CA ALA A 42 2.69 -2.06 2.86
C ALA A 42 1.18 -1.78 2.87
N ASN A 43 0.37 -2.76 2.47
CA ASN A 43 -1.09 -2.70 2.60
C ASN A 43 -1.52 -2.57 4.06
N ASP A 44 -0.84 -3.27 4.95
CA ASP A 44 -1.13 -3.27 6.38
C ASP A 44 -0.24 -2.29 7.15
N HIS A 45 -0.70 -1.87 8.32
CA HIS A 45 0.08 -1.06 9.25
C HIS A 45 1.37 -1.78 9.67
N PRO A 46 2.51 -1.10 9.87
CA PRO A 46 3.79 -1.72 10.23
C PRO A 46 3.72 -2.70 11.41
N LEU A 47 2.92 -2.37 12.44
CA LEU A 47 2.73 -3.26 13.59
C LEU A 47 2.03 -4.58 13.25
N ALA A 48 1.31 -4.64 12.14
CA ALA A 48 0.67 -5.85 11.64
C ALA A 48 1.52 -6.62 10.62
N THR A 49 2.73 -6.16 10.30
CA THR A 49 3.61 -6.75 9.28
C THR A 49 4.85 -7.42 9.87
N ALA A 50 5.66 -8.05 9.00
CA ALA A 50 6.92 -8.69 9.37
C ALA A 50 7.99 -7.72 9.90
N ILE A 51 7.89 -6.42 9.62
CA ILE A 51 8.80 -5.40 10.14
C ILE A 51 8.45 -4.95 11.56
N GLY A 52 7.21 -5.17 11.98
CA GLY A 52 6.76 -4.88 13.34
C GLY A 52 7.08 -5.98 14.34
N PRO A 53 6.75 -5.76 15.62
CA PRO A 53 7.06 -6.69 16.69
C PRO A 53 6.27 -8.00 16.64
N GLN A 54 5.20 -8.09 15.85
CA GLN A 54 4.32 -9.24 15.76
C GLN A 54 5.04 -10.52 15.29
N ARG A 55 6.07 -10.38 14.46
CA ARG A 55 6.92 -11.47 13.97
C ARG A 55 8.35 -11.39 14.52
N ASN A 56 8.52 -10.75 15.70
CA ASN A 56 9.83 -10.46 16.26
C ASN A 56 10.72 -9.69 15.25
N GLY A 57 10.10 -8.81 14.48
CA GLY A 57 10.77 -7.99 13.48
C GLY A 57 11.90 -7.19 14.11
N PRO A 58 13.16 -7.41 13.74
CA PRO A 58 14.31 -6.82 14.42
C PRO A 58 14.50 -5.35 14.09
N LEU A 59 13.81 -4.85 13.07
CA LEU A 59 14.08 -3.51 12.54
C LEU A 59 13.47 -2.38 13.40
N LEU A 60 12.39 -2.66 14.14
CA LEU A 60 11.65 -1.63 14.87
C LEU A 60 11.20 -2.10 16.27
N PRO A 61 12.13 -2.44 17.18
CA PRO A 61 11.76 -2.99 18.50
C PRO A 61 11.01 -1.97 19.38
N HIS A 62 11.16 -0.67 19.14
CA HIS A 62 10.55 0.42 19.90
C HIS A 62 9.14 0.79 19.44
N LEU A 63 8.74 0.41 18.23
CA LEU A 63 7.47 0.83 17.62
C LEU A 63 6.25 0.48 18.48
N ALA A 64 6.27 -0.65 19.17
CA ALA A 64 5.16 -1.09 20.03
C ALA A 64 4.97 -0.16 21.25
N GLU A 65 6.07 0.30 21.85
CA GLU A 65 6.03 1.21 23.00
C GLU A 65 5.58 2.60 22.56
N GLU A 66 6.10 3.10 21.45
CA GLU A 66 5.71 4.39 20.88
C GLU A 66 4.24 4.40 20.47
N TYR A 67 3.74 3.31 19.88
CA TYR A 67 2.31 3.18 19.56
C TYR A 67 1.45 3.26 20.82
N LYS A 68 1.85 2.59 21.89
CA LYS A 68 1.14 2.62 23.18
C LYS A 68 1.08 4.04 23.77
N GLU A 69 2.17 4.80 23.70
CA GLU A 69 2.19 6.19 24.13
C GLU A 69 1.27 7.05 23.24
N TRP A 70 1.42 6.95 21.93
CA TRP A 70 0.63 7.71 20.97
C TRP A 70 -0.88 7.40 21.04
N SER A 71 -1.26 6.16 21.23
CA SER A 71 -2.65 5.71 21.27
C SER A 71 -3.35 5.97 22.61
N GLY A 72 -2.67 6.52 23.59
CA GLY A 72 -3.22 6.74 24.92
C GLY A 72 -3.30 5.47 25.77
N GLY A 73 -2.43 4.49 25.52
CA GLY A 73 -2.27 3.30 26.34
C GLY A 73 -2.76 1.99 25.73
N ILE A 74 -3.21 2.00 24.49
CA ILE A 74 -3.67 0.76 23.80
C ILE A 74 -2.45 -0.12 23.49
N ASP A 75 -2.50 -1.38 23.90
CA ASP A 75 -1.49 -2.36 23.51
C ASP A 75 -1.59 -2.66 22.01
N TRP A 76 -0.46 -2.69 21.32
CA TRP A 76 -0.44 -2.95 19.88
C TRP A 76 -1.04 -4.33 19.53
N LYS A 77 -0.96 -5.35 20.41
CA LYS A 77 -1.57 -6.66 20.19
C LYS A 77 -3.09 -6.61 20.20
N GLU A 78 -3.65 -5.66 20.94
CA GLU A 78 -5.09 -5.41 20.95
C GLU A 78 -5.51 -4.66 19.66
N ALA A 79 -4.73 -3.69 19.24
CA ALA A 79 -5.00 -2.91 18.03
C ALA A 79 -4.76 -3.70 16.73
N PHE A 80 -3.75 -4.56 16.70
CA PHE A 80 -3.32 -5.36 15.54
C PHE A 80 -3.23 -6.85 15.88
N PRO A 81 -4.36 -7.51 16.19
CA PRO A 81 -4.36 -8.91 16.66
C PRO A 81 -4.04 -9.91 15.56
N VAL A 82 -4.18 -9.52 14.29
CA VAL A 82 -3.98 -10.38 13.12
C VAL A 82 -2.79 -9.89 12.32
N TRP A 83 -1.93 -10.82 11.92
CA TRP A 83 -0.81 -10.55 11.06
C TRP A 83 -1.26 -10.39 9.60
N GLU A 84 -0.88 -9.26 8.99
CA GLU A 84 -1.18 -8.91 7.60
C GLU A 84 -2.64 -9.20 7.17
N PRO A 85 -3.63 -8.67 7.92
CA PRO A 85 -5.03 -9.02 7.64
C PRO A 85 -5.47 -8.58 6.25
N VAL A 86 -5.08 -7.39 5.79
CA VAL A 86 -5.46 -6.87 4.47
C VAL A 86 -4.77 -7.65 3.37
N HIS A 87 -3.46 -7.92 3.45
CA HIS A 87 -2.75 -8.79 2.52
C HIS A 87 -3.45 -10.13 2.37
N ASN A 88 -3.74 -10.79 3.50
CA ASN A 88 -4.39 -12.09 3.51
C ASN A 88 -5.78 -12.07 2.86
N MET A 89 -6.54 -10.99 3.05
CA MET A 89 -7.87 -10.86 2.44
C MET A 89 -7.80 -10.65 0.94
N ILE A 90 -7.06 -9.64 0.48
CA ILE A 90 -7.03 -9.27 -0.94
C ILE A 90 -6.32 -10.31 -1.81
N PHE A 91 -5.22 -10.90 -1.32
CA PHE A 91 -4.46 -11.87 -2.12
C PHE A 91 -5.17 -13.20 -2.28
N LYS A 92 -6.01 -13.61 -1.32
CA LYS A 92 -6.89 -14.78 -1.48
C LYS A 92 -7.88 -14.62 -2.64
N GLU A 93 -8.30 -13.38 -2.90
CA GLU A 93 -9.20 -13.05 -4.01
C GLU A 93 -8.45 -12.76 -5.33
N GLY A 94 -7.13 -12.96 -5.34
CA GLY A 94 -6.28 -12.72 -6.52
C GLY A 94 -6.12 -11.25 -6.87
N ILE A 95 -6.32 -10.35 -5.91
CA ILE A 95 -6.12 -8.92 -6.07
C ILE A 95 -4.65 -8.62 -5.86
N LEU A 96 -4.01 -7.93 -6.80
CA LEU A 96 -2.60 -7.58 -6.72
C LEU A 96 -2.40 -6.28 -5.93
N GLY A 97 -1.32 -6.24 -5.13
CA GLY A 97 -0.86 -5.04 -4.42
C GLY A 97 0.37 -4.43 -5.10
N ILE A 98 0.37 -3.12 -5.29
CA ILE A 98 1.54 -2.33 -5.70
C ILE A 98 1.84 -1.36 -4.56
N GLU A 99 2.94 -1.56 -3.89
CA GLU A 99 3.33 -0.82 -2.70
C GLU A 99 4.48 0.13 -3.01
N ASN A 100 4.72 1.11 -2.15
CA ASN A 100 5.79 2.10 -2.30
C ASN A 100 5.72 2.86 -3.64
N VAL A 101 4.51 3.22 -4.08
CA VAL A 101 4.35 4.00 -5.31
C VAL A 101 4.90 5.41 -5.10
N GLY A 102 5.87 5.78 -5.92
CA GLY A 102 6.55 7.07 -5.85
C GLY A 102 6.63 7.77 -7.22
N GLY A 103 7.67 8.59 -7.41
CA GLY A 103 7.86 9.39 -8.62
C GLY A 103 6.83 10.50 -8.73
N ASP A 104 6.35 10.79 -9.94
CA ASP A 104 5.43 11.88 -10.23
C ASP A 104 3.97 11.56 -9.83
N LEU A 105 3.75 10.90 -8.70
CA LEU A 105 2.42 10.45 -8.25
C LEU A 105 1.44 11.62 -8.10
N ASP A 106 1.89 12.78 -7.62
CA ASP A 106 1.08 13.98 -7.48
C ASP A 106 0.55 14.50 -8.84
N ALA A 107 1.27 14.26 -9.94
CA ALA A 107 0.85 14.68 -11.27
C ALA A 107 -0.42 13.95 -11.77
N VAL A 108 -0.71 12.78 -11.22
CA VAL A 108 -1.87 11.95 -11.59
C VAL A 108 -2.93 11.83 -10.50
N THR A 109 -2.69 12.43 -9.35
CA THR A 109 -3.64 12.43 -8.23
C THR A 109 -4.96 13.10 -8.65
N GLY A 110 -6.08 12.44 -8.33
CA GLY A 110 -7.42 12.90 -8.70
C GLY A 110 -7.75 12.80 -10.21
N LYS A 111 -6.96 12.03 -10.98
CA LYS A 111 -7.19 11.84 -12.42
C LYS A 111 -7.46 10.38 -12.75
N ARG A 112 -8.34 10.17 -13.71
CA ARG A 112 -8.48 8.87 -14.35
C ARG A 112 -7.32 8.65 -15.31
N CYS A 113 -6.56 7.60 -15.07
CA CYS A 113 -5.39 7.23 -15.86
C CYS A 113 -5.44 5.75 -16.21
N THR A 114 -4.87 5.39 -17.34
CA THR A 114 -4.51 4.00 -17.62
C THR A 114 -3.16 3.72 -17.00
N PHE A 115 -3.09 2.74 -16.10
CA PHE A 115 -1.82 2.31 -15.51
C PHE A 115 -1.32 1.05 -16.20
N ALA A 116 -0.03 1.01 -16.46
CA ALA A 116 0.68 -0.19 -16.88
C ALA A 116 1.81 -0.49 -15.90
N PHE A 117 2.01 -1.75 -15.59
CA PHE A 117 3.09 -2.22 -14.73
C PHE A 117 3.65 -3.52 -15.28
N PHE A 118 4.94 -3.72 -15.11
CA PHE A 118 5.70 -4.77 -15.77
C PHE A 118 6.49 -5.56 -14.73
N PRO A 119 5.87 -6.56 -14.07
CA PRO A 119 6.56 -7.43 -13.12
C PRO A 119 7.52 -8.37 -13.84
N TRP A 120 8.57 -8.77 -13.15
CA TRP A 120 9.43 -9.85 -13.60
C TRP A 120 8.72 -11.18 -13.39
N ASN A 121 8.86 -12.07 -14.34
CA ASN A 121 8.28 -13.41 -14.24
C ASN A 121 9.27 -14.38 -13.59
N TRP A 122 9.39 -14.29 -12.27
CA TRP A 122 10.21 -15.21 -11.48
C TRP A 122 9.55 -16.59 -11.40
N ASP A 123 10.35 -17.64 -11.44
CA ASP A 123 9.86 -18.97 -11.06
C ASP A 123 9.59 -18.99 -9.54
N ARG A 124 8.34 -19.25 -9.15
CA ARG A 124 7.86 -19.26 -7.75
C ARG A 124 8.07 -17.94 -6.98
N GLY A 125 8.15 -16.82 -7.67
CA GLY A 125 8.21 -15.51 -7.05
C GLY A 125 6.83 -15.01 -6.63
N ASP A 126 6.76 -14.33 -5.51
CA ASP A 126 5.54 -13.73 -4.95
C ASP A 126 5.50 -12.20 -5.15
N GLY A 127 6.63 -11.60 -5.49
CA GLY A 127 6.72 -10.16 -5.75
C GLY A 127 8.03 -9.75 -6.40
N CYS A 128 8.07 -8.55 -6.94
CA CYS A 128 9.26 -7.95 -7.52
C CYS A 128 9.14 -6.42 -7.64
N ILE A 129 10.27 -5.77 -7.86
CA ILE A 129 10.27 -4.36 -8.25
C ILE A 129 9.62 -4.23 -9.63
N ILE A 130 8.75 -3.23 -9.79
CA ILE A 130 8.09 -2.94 -11.05
C ILE A 130 8.37 -1.51 -11.52
N ARG A 131 8.23 -1.28 -12.82
CA ARG A 131 8.05 0.06 -13.37
C ARG A 131 6.55 0.31 -13.54
N LEU A 132 6.00 1.20 -12.72
CA LEU A 132 4.62 1.66 -12.85
C LEU A 132 4.60 2.90 -13.75
N VAL A 133 3.73 2.90 -14.75
CA VAL A 133 3.58 3.99 -15.72
C VAL A 133 2.12 4.41 -15.78
N ALA A 134 1.85 5.71 -15.63
CA ALA A 134 0.54 6.29 -15.88
C ALA A 134 0.49 6.86 -17.31
N MET A 135 -0.54 6.51 -18.05
CA MET A 135 -0.78 6.98 -19.41
C MET A 135 -2.05 7.83 -19.43
N ILE A 136 -1.95 9.02 -20.03
CA ILE A 136 -3.05 9.97 -20.18
C ILE A 136 -3.17 10.33 -21.66
N ASP A 137 -4.35 10.11 -22.24
CA ASP A 137 -4.68 10.50 -23.61
C ASP A 137 -5.57 11.75 -23.62
N LYS A 138 -4.97 12.91 -23.48
CA LYS A 138 -5.67 14.19 -23.40
C LYS A 138 -6.56 14.49 -24.61
N ASN A 139 -6.22 13.92 -25.76
CA ASN A 139 -6.90 14.18 -27.04
C ASN A 139 -7.93 13.10 -27.38
N GLN A 140 -8.06 12.08 -26.54
CA GLN A 140 -8.92 10.91 -26.77
C GLN A 140 -8.69 10.25 -28.15
N SER A 141 -7.43 10.28 -28.60
CA SER A 141 -6.99 9.71 -29.87
C SER A 141 -6.82 8.20 -29.83
N TYR A 142 -6.65 7.66 -28.64
CA TYR A 142 -6.46 6.24 -28.35
C TYR A 142 -7.52 5.75 -27.36
N ARG A 143 -7.56 4.44 -27.11
CA ARG A 143 -8.49 3.86 -26.13
C ARG A 143 -7.86 3.79 -24.74
N ILE A 144 -7.36 4.91 -24.27
CA ILE A 144 -6.82 5.09 -22.91
C ILE A 144 -7.51 6.27 -22.24
N GLU A 145 -7.38 6.37 -20.93
CA GLU A 145 -8.05 7.41 -20.16
C GLU A 145 -7.51 8.82 -20.49
N SER A 146 -8.40 9.80 -20.53
CA SER A 146 -8.10 11.19 -20.91
C SER A 146 -7.40 11.99 -19.81
N GLY A 147 -7.39 11.50 -18.58
CA GLY A 147 -6.86 12.21 -17.41
C GLY A 147 -7.84 13.20 -16.82
N GLU A 148 -9.15 12.98 -17.01
CA GLU A 148 -10.19 13.79 -16.36
C GLU A 148 -10.06 13.69 -14.83
N SER A 149 -10.35 14.81 -14.17
CA SER A 149 -10.44 14.87 -12.71
C SER A 149 -11.75 14.28 -12.23
N PHE A 150 -11.74 13.68 -11.05
CA PHE A 150 -12.93 13.21 -10.36
C PHE A 150 -13.73 14.37 -9.76
#